data_a708557c99aedfad29c25e93cb475f5d
#
_entry.id   a708557c99aedfad29c25e93cb475f5d
#
_cell.length_a   1.000
_cell.length_b   1.000
_cell.length_c   1.000
_cell.angle_alpha   90.00
_cell.angle_beta   90.00
_cell.angle_gamma   90.00
#
_symmetry.space_group_name_H-M   'P 1'
#
loop_
_entity.id
_entity.type
_entity.pdbx_description
1 polymer ?
#
loop_
_entity_poly.entity_id
_entity_poly.type
_entity_poly.pdbx_seq_one_letter_code
_entity_poly.pdbx_strand_id
1 'polypeptide(L)'
;MAPRGFPYDDLQSFLSALEAAGELRRVTVPVDPTLEISEVVTRTVRAGGPALLFERPTRGEMPVAINLFATEKRMAMALGVESLDEIGDRIGALIKPELPVGWSGIREGIGKAMQLKSLPPKKVKAAPCQEVVLKGDEVDLGLLPGLQVWPGDGGIFHNFGLTHTKHPETGKRNLGLYRLQQHSKNTLGMHWQIHKDSTAHHAVAERRGERLPVAVAIGCDPVVCYAASAPLPSDIDEYLFAGFLRGERVEMVDCLTVPLQVPAHAQVVLEGYLEPGERQPEGPFGDHTGFYTPIEPFPVLHIETMTMRKKPIYHSIITSKPPQEDHGLGKATERIFLPLLRMLIPDIVDYDMPAAGVFHNCVIVAIKKRYPKHAQKIMNAIWGAHLMSLTKLIVVVDEDCDVHDYAEVAFRAFGNVDYDRDLLLVQGPVDHLDHASYQQFWGGKAGIDATRKLPSEGYSRGWPAEMAMSSEVVALVDKRWKEYGI
;
A
#
# COMPACT_ATOMS: atom_id res chain seq x y z
N MET A 1 -17.02 -16.22 -2.98
CA MET A 1 -16.21 -17.35 -2.42
C MET A 1 -14.74 -16.96 -2.48
N ALA A 2 -13.98 -17.18 -1.41
CA ALA A 2 -12.55 -16.93 -1.45
C ALA A 2 -11.89 -17.64 -2.65
N PRO A 3 -10.87 -17.01 -3.29
CA PRO A 3 -10.14 -17.62 -4.39
C PRO A 3 -9.59 -19.00 -4.00
N ARG A 4 -9.54 -19.95 -4.96
CA ARG A 4 -8.98 -21.28 -4.69
C ARG A 4 -7.55 -21.15 -4.15
N GLY A 5 -7.29 -21.79 -3.00
CA GLY A 5 -5.96 -21.83 -2.37
C GLY A 5 -5.68 -20.73 -1.36
N PHE A 6 -6.61 -19.81 -1.10
CA PHE A 6 -6.46 -18.84 -0.01
C PHE A 6 -6.76 -19.50 1.36
N PRO A 7 -6.01 -19.15 2.43
CA PRO A 7 -4.83 -18.29 2.43
C PRO A 7 -3.62 -18.95 1.76
N TYR A 8 -2.81 -18.15 1.08
CA TYR A 8 -1.59 -18.64 0.43
C TYR A 8 -0.49 -18.84 1.46
N ASP A 9 0.22 -19.98 1.38
CA ASP A 9 1.35 -20.23 2.27
C ASP A 9 2.56 -19.34 1.94
N ASP A 10 2.74 -19.05 0.64
CA ASP A 10 3.91 -18.34 0.11
C ASP A 10 3.63 -17.65 -1.23
N LEU A 11 4.65 -16.96 -1.75
CA LEU A 11 4.62 -16.34 -3.07
C LEU A 11 4.34 -17.37 -4.18
N GLN A 12 4.88 -18.58 -4.11
CA GLN A 12 4.76 -19.58 -5.17
C GLN A 12 3.33 -20.10 -5.29
N SER A 13 2.63 -20.30 -4.17
CA SER A 13 1.21 -20.66 -4.14
C SER A 13 0.31 -19.55 -4.70
N PHE A 14 0.64 -18.29 -4.41
CA PHE A 14 -0.06 -17.14 -5.01
C PHE A 14 0.16 -17.04 -6.52
N LEU A 15 1.40 -17.20 -6.99
CA LEU A 15 1.69 -17.22 -8.43
C LEU A 15 0.94 -18.34 -9.16
N SER A 16 0.84 -19.52 -8.53
CA SER A 16 0.05 -20.63 -9.06
C SER A 16 -1.44 -20.30 -9.16
N ALA A 17 -1.98 -19.60 -8.18
CA ALA A 17 -3.37 -19.14 -8.20
C ALA A 17 -3.62 -18.09 -9.29
N LEU A 18 -2.69 -17.13 -9.47
CA LEU A 18 -2.74 -16.15 -10.55
C LEU A 18 -2.69 -16.83 -11.93
N GLU A 19 -1.80 -17.82 -12.09
CA GLU A 19 -1.68 -18.57 -13.35
C GLU A 19 -2.96 -19.34 -13.67
N ALA A 20 -3.55 -20.02 -12.68
CA ALA A 20 -4.83 -20.72 -12.84
C ALA A 20 -6.00 -19.77 -13.16
N ALA A 21 -5.94 -18.51 -12.72
CA ALA A 21 -6.93 -17.48 -13.02
C ALA A 21 -6.69 -16.75 -14.36
N GLY A 22 -5.60 -17.07 -15.07
CA GLY A 22 -5.19 -16.38 -16.30
C GLY A 22 -4.57 -14.98 -16.05
N GLU A 23 -4.24 -14.67 -14.79
CA GLU A 23 -3.68 -13.39 -14.34
C GLU A 23 -2.14 -13.39 -14.27
N LEU A 24 -1.46 -14.45 -14.71
CA LEU A 24 -0.01 -14.55 -14.76
C LEU A 24 0.45 -14.92 -16.18
N ARG A 25 1.50 -14.25 -16.65
CA ARG A 25 2.21 -14.61 -17.87
C ARG A 25 3.68 -14.94 -17.56
N ARG A 26 4.16 -16.11 -18.04
CA ARG A 26 5.58 -16.48 -17.97
C ARG A 26 6.33 -15.92 -19.17
N VAL A 27 7.47 -15.27 -18.90
CA VAL A 27 8.41 -14.78 -19.91
C VAL A 27 9.64 -15.69 -19.88
N THR A 28 9.79 -16.52 -20.90
CA THR A 28 10.81 -17.59 -20.96
C THR A 28 12.08 -17.18 -21.69
N VAL A 29 12.05 -16.07 -22.43
CA VAL A 29 13.22 -15.49 -23.06
C VAL A 29 14.14 -14.82 -22.05
N PRO A 30 15.46 -14.75 -22.28
CA PRO A 30 16.34 -13.94 -21.43
C PRO A 30 15.94 -12.46 -21.46
N VAL A 31 15.90 -11.81 -20.28
CA VAL A 31 15.52 -10.39 -20.14
C VAL A 31 16.47 -9.71 -19.15
N ASP A 32 16.93 -8.50 -19.46
CA ASP A 32 17.83 -7.75 -18.58
C ASP A 32 17.06 -7.06 -17.45
N PRO A 33 17.44 -7.29 -16.17
CA PRO A 33 16.94 -6.53 -15.01
C PRO A 33 17.30 -5.02 -15.09
N THR A 34 18.23 -4.64 -15.92
CA THR A 34 18.57 -3.23 -16.18
C THR A 34 17.68 -2.68 -17.28
N LEU A 35 16.67 -1.90 -16.90
CA LEU A 35 15.74 -1.15 -17.76
C LEU A 35 14.73 -2.02 -18.55
N GLU A 36 15.13 -3.18 -19.12
CA GLU A 36 14.27 -3.96 -20.02
C GLU A 36 13.06 -4.54 -19.29
N ILE A 37 13.25 -5.19 -18.14
CA ILE A 37 12.12 -5.66 -17.31
C ILE A 37 11.17 -4.51 -17.03
N SER A 38 11.70 -3.33 -16.68
CA SER A 38 10.90 -2.16 -16.30
C SER A 38 10.03 -1.65 -17.44
N GLU A 39 10.55 -1.60 -18.65
CA GLU A 39 9.79 -1.15 -19.81
C GLU A 39 8.70 -2.16 -20.19
N VAL A 40 8.99 -3.48 -20.15
CA VAL A 40 8.00 -4.54 -20.38
C VAL A 40 6.87 -4.45 -19.36
N VAL A 41 7.21 -4.31 -18.08
CA VAL A 41 6.21 -4.18 -16.99
C VAL A 41 5.37 -2.93 -17.15
N THR A 42 6.00 -1.78 -17.42
CA THR A 42 5.29 -0.50 -17.55
C THR A 42 4.27 -0.54 -18.70
N ARG A 43 4.62 -1.13 -19.84
CA ARG A 43 3.66 -1.33 -20.96
C ARG A 43 2.54 -2.29 -20.56
N THR A 44 2.87 -3.38 -19.87
CA THR A 44 1.90 -4.37 -19.43
C THR A 44 0.90 -3.76 -18.46
N VAL A 45 1.35 -3.01 -17.45
CA VAL A 45 0.49 -2.35 -16.47
C VAL A 45 -0.44 -1.33 -17.14
N ARG A 46 0.09 -0.48 -18.02
CA ARG A 46 -0.71 0.53 -18.76
C ARG A 46 -1.77 -0.08 -19.66
N ALA A 47 -1.53 -1.30 -20.14
CA ALA A 47 -2.52 -2.06 -20.92
C ALA A 47 -3.50 -2.87 -20.06
N GLY A 48 -3.46 -2.75 -18.70
CA GLY A 48 -4.26 -3.58 -17.79
C GLY A 48 -3.89 -5.06 -17.85
N GLY A 49 -2.64 -5.38 -18.25
CA GLY A 49 -2.17 -6.74 -18.48
C GLY A 49 -1.86 -7.52 -17.20
N PRO A 50 -1.51 -8.81 -17.35
CA PRO A 50 -1.32 -9.75 -16.24
C PRO A 50 -0.05 -9.46 -15.42
N ALA A 51 0.07 -10.13 -14.27
CA ALA A 51 1.33 -10.32 -13.57
C ALA A 51 2.36 -11.02 -14.45
N LEU A 52 3.64 -10.78 -14.23
CA LEU A 52 4.73 -11.32 -15.03
C LEU A 52 5.69 -12.15 -14.15
N LEU A 53 6.11 -13.31 -14.68
CA LEU A 53 7.20 -14.10 -14.14
C LEU A 53 8.29 -14.21 -15.20
N PHE A 54 9.38 -13.47 -15.05
CA PHE A 54 10.57 -13.56 -15.89
C PHE A 54 11.42 -14.73 -15.41
N GLU A 55 11.44 -15.82 -16.15
CA GLU A 55 12.11 -17.07 -15.74
C GLU A 55 13.63 -17.03 -15.92
N ARG A 56 14.13 -16.15 -16.79
CA ARG A 56 15.54 -16.09 -17.17
C ARG A 56 16.07 -14.65 -17.17
N PRO A 57 16.21 -14.01 -16.00
CA PRO A 57 16.91 -12.74 -15.95
C PRO A 57 18.38 -12.93 -16.36
N THR A 58 18.97 -11.97 -17.07
CA THR A 58 20.37 -12.04 -17.52
C THR A 58 21.37 -11.72 -16.39
N ARG A 59 20.90 -11.22 -15.26
CA ARG A 59 21.65 -10.97 -14.02
C ARG A 59 20.86 -11.49 -12.84
N GLY A 60 21.57 -12.01 -11.83
CA GLY A 60 21.00 -12.75 -10.69
C GLY A 60 20.74 -14.21 -11.06
N GLU A 61 20.38 -15.03 -10.08
CA GLU A 61 20.26 -16.49 -10.24
C GLU A 61 18.83 -17.00 -10.04
N MET A 62 17.83 -16.12 -9.93
CA MET A 62 16.46 -16.51 -9.64
C MET A 62 15.44 -15.79 -10.52
N PRO A 63 14.28 -16.44 -10.84
CA PRO A 63 13.19 -15.79 -11.57
C PRO A 63 12.68 -14.53 -10.87
N VAL A 64 12.16 -13.56 -11.64
CA VAL A 64 11.57 -12.32 -11.13
C VAL A 64 10.06 -12.34 -11.29
N ALA A 65 9.34 -12.28 -10.18
CA ALA A 65 7.89 -12.07 -10.15
C ALA A 65 7.59 -10.58 -9.91
N ILE A 66 6.71 -10.00 -10.72
CA ILE A 66 6.43 -8.58 -10.72
C ILE A 66 5.03 -8.27 -11.26
N ASN A 67 4.49 -7.09 -10.97
CA ASN A 67 3.13 -6.69 -11.34
C ASN A 67 2.05 -7.58 -10.69
N LEU A 68 2.27 -7.97 -9.43
CA LEU A 68 1.36 -8.87 -8.73
C LEU A 68 0.12 -8.16 -8.18
N PHE A 69 0.20 -6.84 -7.94
CA PHE A 69 -0.81 -6.07 -7.20
C PHE A 69 -1.44 -4.90 -7.99
N ALA A 70 -1.08 -4.71 -9.27
CA ALA A 70 -1.46 -3.50 -10.01
C ALA A 70 -2.95 -3.41 -10.41
N THR A 71 -3.77 -4.43 -10.18
CA THR A 71 -5.21 -4.39 -10.47
C THR A 71 -6.02 -4.76 -9.23
N GLU A 72 -7.23 -4.19 -9.11
CA GLU A 72 -8.16 -4.54 -8.02
C GLU A 72 -8.44 -6.04 -7.97
N LYS A 73 -8.59 -6.69 -9.14
CA LYS A 73 -8.79 -8.14 -9.21
C LYS A 73 -7.65 -8.92 -8.56
N ARG A 74 -6.39 -8.59 -8.89
CA ARG A 74 -5.23 -9.27 -8.28
C ARG A 74 -5.07 -8.93 -6.80
N MET A 75 -5.36 -7.68 -6.41
CA MET A 75 -5.40 -7.30 -5.00
C MET A 75 -6.50 -8.06 -4.23
N ALA A 76 -7.70 -8.17 -4.77
CA ALA A 76 -8.78 -8.96 -4.17
C ALA A 76 -8.37 -10.44 -4.04
N MET A 77 -7.75 -11.02 -5.09
CA MET A 77 -7.19 -12.37 -5.03
C MET A 77 -6.10 -12.48 -3.94
N ALA A 78 -5.18 -11.52 -3.86
CA ALA A 78 -4.10 -11.48 -2.87
C ALA A 78 -4.63 -11.48 -1.42
N LEU A 79 -5.76 -10.82 -1.20
CA LEU A 79 -6.40 -10.69 0.11
C LEU A 79 -7.55 -11.68 0.36
N GLY A 80 -7.81 -12.58 -0.60
CA GLY A 80 -8.78 -13.67 -0.47
C GLY A 80 -10.24 -13.24 -0.45
N VAL A 81 -10.59 -12.17 -1.16
CA VAL A 81 -11.94 -11.60 -1.24
C VAL A 81 -12.39 -11.45 -2.69
N GLU A 82 -13.69 -11.24 -2.92
CA GLU A 82 -14.23 -10.90 -4.24
C GLU A 82 -14.14 -9.38 -4.50
N SER A 83 -14.32 -8.58 -3.44
CA SER A 83 -14.17 -7.12 -3.44
C SER A 83 -13.35 -6.67 -2.22
N LEU A 84 -12.57 -5.62 -2.38
CA LEU A 84 -11.79 -5.02 -1.29
C LEU A 84 -12.69 -4.43 -0.19
N ASP A 85 -13.92 -4.03 -0.53
CA ASP A 85 -14.91 -3.53 0.42
C ASP A 85 -15.30 -4.57 1.47
N GLU A 86 -15.28 -5.88 1.14
CA GLU A 86 -15.57 -6.95 2.10
C GLU A 86 -14.64 -6.90 3.34
N ILE A 87 -13.39 -6.48 3.16
CA ILE A 87 -12.45 -6.34 4.27
C ILE A 87 -12.83 -5.11 5.11
N GLY A 88 -13.19 -4.02 4.45
CA GLY A 88 -13.73 -2.83 5.11
C GLY A 88 -14.96 -3.17 5.95
N ASP A 89 -15.92 -3.91 5.40
CA ASP A 89 -17.12 -4.34 6.12
C ASP A 89 -16.79 -5.22 7.33
N ARG A 90 -15.83 -6.15 7.20
CA ARG A 90 -15.33 -6.96 8.33
C ARG A 90 -14.73 -6.11 9.44
N ILE A 91 -13.95 -5.09 9.09
CA ILE A 91 -13.39 -4.13 10.06
C ILE A 91 -14.51 -3.30 10.68
N GLY A 92 -15.45 -2.78 9.90
CA GLY A 92 -16.61 -2.03 10.37
C GLY A 92 -17.45 -2.82 11.40
N ALA A 93 -17.66 -4.10 11.15
CA ALA A 93 -18.36 -5.00 12.08
C ALA A 93 -17.60 -5.24 13.39
N LEU A 94 -16.26 -5.19 13.38
CA LEU A 94 -15.46 -5.28 14.61
C LEU A 94 -15.53 -4.00 15.45
N ILE A 95 -15.56 -2.84 14.78
CA ILE A 95 -15.57 -1.52 15.45
C ILE A 95 -16.93 -1.23 16.10
N LYS A 96 -18.03 -1.70 15.52
CA LYS A 96 -19.39 -1.57 16.04
C LYS A 96 -19.94 -2.94 16.42
N PRO A 97 -19.43 -3.60 17.47
CA PRO A 97 -19.95 -4.89 17.87
C PRO A 97 -21.40 -4.72 18.32
N GLU A 98 -22.33 -5.38 17.64
CA GLU A 98 -23.67 -5.58 18.16
C GLU A 98 -23.57 -6.39 19.46
N LEU A 99 -24.17 -5.91 20.54
CA LEU A 99 -24.20 -6.67 21.79
C LEU A 99 -24.90 -8.00 21.56
N PRO A 100 -24.27 -9.13 21.94
CA PRO A 100 -24.85 -10.44 21.72
C PRO A 100 -26.17 -10.57 22.51
N VAL A 101 -27.27 -10.77 21.77
CA VAL A 101 -28.60 -10.99 22.36
C VAL A 101 -28.95 -12.47 22.22
N GLY A 102 -29.16 -13.16 23.36
CA GLY A 102 -29.57 -14.56 23.39
C GLY A 102 -28.45 -15.57 23.10
N TRP A 103 -28.81 -16.86 23.03
CA TRP A 103 -27.87 -17.98 22.84
C TRP A 103 -27.14 -17.97 21.50
N SER A 104 -27.77 -17.45 20.44
CA SER A 104 -27.13 -17.26 19.14
C SER A 104 -26.00 -16.22 19.21
N GLY A 105 -26.22 -15.11 19.92
CA GLY A 105 -25.20 -14.08 20.11
C GLY A 105 -24.01 -14.54 20.95
N ILE A 106 -24.24 -15.40 21.97
CA ILE A 106 -23.16 -16.02 22.76
C ILE A 106 -22.28 -16.91 21.85
N ARG A 107 -22.91 -17.68 20.97
CA ARG A 107 -22.20 -18.56 20.02
C ARG A 107 -21.39 -17.77 19.00
N GLU A 108 -21.91 -16.67 18.51
CA GLU A 108 -21.23 -15.72 17.62
C GLU A 108 -20.07 -15.01 18.35
N GLY A 109 -20.27 -14.58 19.60
CA GLY A 109 -19.21 -14.00 20.45
C GLY A 109 -18.06 -14.98 20.71
N ILE A 110 -18.35 -16.26 20.93
CA ILE A 110 -17.34 -17.32 21.04
C ILE A 110 -16.59 -17.51 19.70
N GLY A 111 -17.31 -17.48 18.59
CA GLY A 111 -16.72 -17.55 17.24
C GLY A 111 -15.76 -16.36 16.98
N LYS A 112 -16.18 -15.14 17.29
CA LYS A 112 -15.34 -13.93 17.20
C LYS A 112 -14.11 -14.01 18.13
N ALA A 113 -14.27 -14.49 19.37
CA ALA A 113 -13.15 -14.69 20.30
C ALA A 113 -12.16 -15.78 19.83
N MET A 114 -12.64 -16.83 19.17
CA MET A 114 -11.79 -17.86 18.55
C MET A 114 -11.04 -17.31 17.31
N GLN A 115 -11.67 -16.47 16.50
CA GLN A 115 -10.99 -15.75 15.41
C GLN A 115 -9.86 -14.85 15.94
N LEU A 116 -10.08 -14.13 17.03
CA LEU A 116 -9.04 -13.30 17.67
C LEU A 116 -7.82 -14.11 18.13
N LYS A 117 -7.99 -15.39 18.53
CA LYS A 117 -6.88 -16.28 18.89
C LYS A 117 -6.01 -16.71 17.70
N SER A 118 -6.51 -16.63 16.48
CA SER A 118 -5.77 -16.95 15.25
C SER A 118 -4.98 -15.76 14.69
N LEU A 119 -5.03 -14.59 15.30
CA LEU A 119 -4.37 -13.39 14.80
C LEU A 119 -2.85 -13.33 15.10
N PRO A 120 -2.37 -13.60 16.34
CA PRO A 120 -0.93 -13.48 16.62
C PRO A 120 -0.12 -14.50 15.82
N PRO A 121 1.07 -14.12 15.32
CA PRO A 121 1.90 -15.01 14.54
C PRO A 121 2.32 -16.24 15.33
N LYS A 122 2.65 -17.32 14.63
CA LYS A 122 3.08 -18.61 15.19
C LYS A 122 4.56 -18.83 14.92
N LYS A 123 5.36 -19.03 15.95
CA LYS A 123 6.77 -19.39 15.81
C LYS A 123 6.93 -20.84 15.37
N VAL A 124 7.76 -21.07 14.35
CA VAL A 124 8.18 -22.39 13.89
C VAL A 124 9.69 -22.58 14.10
N LYS A 125 10.14 -23.86 14.15
CA LYS A 125 11.55 -24.19 14.43
C LYS A 125 12.40 -24.33 13.17
N ALA A 126 11.79 -24.65 12.03
CA ALA A 126 12.45 -24.83 10.75
C ALA A 126 11.59 -24.16 9.67
N ALA A 127 12.23 -23.59 8.67
CA ALA A 127 11.54 -22.79 7.67
C ALA A 127 12.17 -22.93 6.28
N PRO A 128 11.34 -22.94 5.21
CA PRO A 128 11.84 -22.96 3.84
C PRO A 128 12.81 -21.81 3.52
N CYS A 129 12.63 -20.64 4.09
CA CYS A 129 13.52 -19.49 3.86
C CYS A 129 14.95 -19.69 4.40
N GLN A 130 15.22 -20.78 5.13
CA GLN A 130 16.53 -21.11 5.69
C GLN A 130 17.13 -22.39 5.10
N GLU A 131 16.66 -22.85 3.93
CA GLU A 131 17.21 -24.05 3.26
C GLU A 131 18.61 -23.86 2.72
N VAL A 132 18.95 -22.65 2.29
CA VAL A 132 20.30 -22.23 1.85
C VAL A 132 20.74 -21.12 2.78
N VAL A 133 21.98 -21.19 3.26
CA VAL A 133 22.54 -20.23 4.23
C VAL A 133 23.91 -19.78 3.74
N LEU A 134 24.07 -18.48 3.49
CA LEU A 134 25.32 -17.82 3.13
C LEU A 134 25.71 -16.86 4.25
N LYS A 135 26.97 -16.89 4.69
CA LYS A 135 27.45 -16.08 5.81
C LYS A 135 28.78 -15.39 5.52
N GLY A 136 28.95 -14.19 6.08
CA GLY A 136 30.19 -13.43 5.97
C GLY A 136 30.56 -13.18 4.51
N ASP A 137 31.71 -13.68 4.08
CA ASP A 137 32.25 -13.49 2.74
C ASP A 137 31.46 -14.20 1.62
N GLU A 138 30.62 -15.17 1.97
CA GLU A 138 29.72 -15.86 1.03
C GLU A 138 28.50 -15.02 0.66
N VAL A 139 28.20 -13.96 1.43
CA VAL A 139 27.07 -13.06 1.13
C VAL A 139 27.38 -12.27 -0.13
N ASP A 140 26.52 -12.43 -1.14
CA ASP A 140 26.63 -11.70 -2.40
C ASP A 140 25.24 -11.30 -2.92
N LEU A 141 24.94 -10.01 -2.87
CA LEU A 141 23.70 -9.44 -3.42
C LEU A 141 23.62 -9.56 -4.94
N GLY A 142 24.73 -9.84 -5.63
CA GLY A 142 24.77 -10.15 -7.07
C GLY A 142 23.96 -11.40 -7.45
N LEU A 143 23.64 -12.28 -6.48
CA LEU A 143 22.75 -13.42 -6.69
C LEU A 143 21.30 -12.99 -6.88
N LEU A 144 20.92 -11.80 -6.40
CA LEU A 144 19.59 -11.24 -6.55
C LEU A 144 19.45 -10.47 -7.86
N PRO A 145 18.39 -10.65 -8.65
CA PRO A 145 18.12 -9.86 -9.84
C PRO A 145 17.52 -8.50 -9.48
N GLY A 146 18.23 -7.71 -8.65
CA GLY A 146 17.82 -6.34 -8.31
C GLY A 146 17.67 -5.49 -9.57
N LEU A 147 16.79 -4.51 -9.57
CA LEU A 147 16.47 -3.74 -10.76
C LEU A 147 17.20 -2.39 -10.81
N GLN A 148 17.67 -1.99 -11.97
CA GLN A 148 17.75 -0.59 -12.33
C GLN A 148 16.49 -0.25 -13.13
N VAL A 149 15.57 0.51 -12.53
CA VAL A 149 14.23 0.72 -13.08
C VAL A 149 14.25 1.79 -14.16
N TRP A 150 14.92 2.91 -13.90
CA TRP A 150 14.95 4.06 -14.79
C TRP A 150 16.38 4.44 -15.15
N PRO A 151 16.61 5.05 -16.35
CA PRO A 151 17.96 5.43 -16.78
C PRO A 151 18.70 6.34 -15.83
N GLY A 152 17.99 7.19 -15.08
CA GLY A 152 18.56 8.12 -14.11
C GLY A 152 18.72 7.56 -12.69
N ASP A 153 18.36 6.30 -12.44
CA ASP A 153 18.56 5.69 -11.13
C ASP A 153 20.04 5.57 -10.78
N GLY A 154 20.37 5.80 -9.51
CA GLY A 154 21.72 5.75 -8.98
C GLY A 154 22.37 4.36 -8.94
N GLY A 155 21.75 3.36 -9.55
CA GLY A 155 22.23 1.99 -9.62
C GLY A 155 21.13 0.96 -9.45
N ILE A 156 21.47 -0.17 -8.81
CA ILE A 156 20.56 -1.30 -8.56
C ILE A 156 19.77 -1.04 -7.29
N PHE A 157 18.46 -1.30 -7.36
CA PHE A 157 17.56 -1.22 -6.23
C PHE A 157 16.81 -2.53 -6.00
N HIS A 158 16.55 -2.84 -4.73
CA HIS A 158 15.65 -3.90 -4.28
C HIS A 158 14.36 -3.20 -3.80
N ASN A 159 13.34 -3.13 -4.66
CA ASN A 159 12.21 -2.22 -4.50
C ASN A 159 11.11 -2.75 -3.57
N PHE A 160 11.15 -4.03 -3.19
CA PHE A 160 10.09 -4.66 -2.41
C PHE A 160 10.63 -5.44 -1.21
N GLY A 161 11.45 -4.77 -0.40
CA GLY A 161 12.04 -5.32 0.82
C GLY A 161 11.13 -5.13 2.03
N LEU A 162 10.65 -6.23 2.62
CA LEU A 162 9.88 -6.23 3.87
C LEU A 162 10.86 -6.17 5.04
N THR A 163 11.04 -4.99 5.60
CA THR A 163 12.07 -4.68 6.59
C THR A 163 11.52 -4.84 8.01
N HIS A 164 12.23 -5.60 8.81
CA HIS A 164 11.92 -5.90 10.20
C HIS A 164 12.90 -5.20 11.13
N THR A 165 12.37 -4.50 12.12
CA THR A 165 13.13 -3.90 13.21
C THR A 165 12.42 -4.12 14.54
N LYS A 166 13.15 -3.90 15.65
CA LYS A 166 12.58 -3.81 17.00
C LYS A 166 13.02 -2.52 17.65
N HIS A 167 12.10 -1.89 18.36
CA HIS A 167 12.40 -0.72 19.18
C HIS A 167 13.40 -1.11 20.28
N PRO A 168 14.57 -0.46 20.40
CA PRO A 168 15.64 -0.88 21.30
C PRO A 168 15.23 -0.92 22.79
N GLU A 169 14.29 -0.07 23.22
CA GLU A 169 13.88 0.01 24.62
C GLU A 169 12.63 -0.83 24.92
N THR A 170 11.63 -0.79 24.04
CA THR A 170 10.34 -1.44 24.30
C THR A 170 10.27 -2.86 23.76
N GLY A 171 11.18 -3.24 22.84
CA GLY A 171 11.14 -4.53 22.14
C GLY A 171 9.99 -4.64 21.12
N LYS A 172 9.24 -3.56 20.89
CA LYS A 172 8.13 -3.52 19.95
C LYS A 172 8.65 -3.77 18.53
N ARG A 173 8.01 -4.68 17.83
CA ARG A 173 8.33 -5.03 16.46
C ARG A 173 7.71 -4.04 15.49
N ASN A 174 8.35 -3.81 14.36
CA ASN A 174 7.81 -3.12 13.21
C ASN A 174 8.13 -3.90 11.94
N LEU A 175 7.18 -3.94 11.03
CA LEU A 175 7.31 -4.42 9.66
C LEU A 175 6.96 -3.29 8.71
N GLY A 176 7.88 -2.94 7.81
CA GLY A 176 7.64 -1.88 6.82
C GLY A 176 8.17 -2.23 5.44
N LEU A 177 7.56 -1.67 4.41
CA LEU A 177 7.99 -1.80 3.03
C LEU A 177 8.93 -0.64 2.67
N TYR A 178 10.14 -0.96 2.18
CA TYR A 178 11.17 0.02 1.85
C TYR A 178 11.92 -0.36 0.57
N ARG A 179 12.38 0.68 -0.15
CA ARG A 179 13.36 0.52 -1.22
C ARG A 179 14.77 0.47 -0.63
N LEU A 180 15.65 -0.29 -1.25
CA LEU A 180 17.01 -0.55 -0.78
C LEU A 180 17.96 -0.41 -1.95
N GLN A 181 18.91 0.54 -1.89
CA GLN A 181 19.93 0.70 -2.93
C GLN A 181 21.13 -0.20 -2.67
N GLN A 182 21.52 -1.00 -3.64
CA GLN A 182 22.73 -1.82 -3.53
C GLN A 182 23.98 -0.96 -3.67
N HIS A 183 24.80 -0.89 -2.61
CA HIS A 183 26.07 -0.16 -2.63
C HIS A 183 27.27 -1.09 -2.89
N SER A 184 27.22 -2.32 -2.39
CA SER A 184 28.27 -3.31 -2.59
C SER A 184 27.70 -4.74 -2.64
N LYS A 185 28.58 -5.75 -2.60
CA LYS A 185 28.12 -7.14 -2.56
C LYS A 185 27.32 -7.50 -1.30
N ASN A 186 27.44 -6.74 -0.21
CA ASN A 186 26.82 -7.04 1.08
C ASN A 186 26.36 -5.78 1.84
N THR A 187 26.20 -4.64 1.19
CA THR A 187 25.66 -3.43 1.83
C THR A 187 24.53 -2.81 1.01
N LEU A 188 23.52 -2.31 1.72
CA LEU A 188 22.34 -1.65 1.17
C LEU A 188 22.11 -0.28 1.81
N GLY A 189 21.83 0.74 1.01
CA GLY A 189 21.27 2.01 1.48
C GLY A 189 19.81 1.85 1.85
N MET A 190 19.42 2.27 3.05
CA MET A 190 18.07 2.12 3.60
C MET A 190 17.30 3.42 3.44
N HIS A 191 16.42 3.52 2.43
CA HIS A 191 15.59 4.72 2.26
C HIS A 191 14.51 4.81 3.33
N TRP A 192 14.84 5.37 4.48
CA TRP A 192 13.96 5.52 5.63
C TRP A 192 13.47 6.95 5.79
N GLN A 193 12.25 7.21 5.35
CA GLN A 193 11.60 8.51 5.52
C GLN A 193 11.34 8.82 6.99
N ILE A 194 11.37 10.10 7.33
CA ILE A 194 11.29 10.62 8.71
C ILE A 194 10.04 10.15 9.50
N HIS A 195 8.93 9.89 8.80
CA HIS A 195 7.66 9.51 9.42
C HIS A 195 7.49 7.99 9.64
N LYS A 196 8.52 7.19 9.37
CA LYS A 196 8.46 5.72 9.48
C LYS A 196 8.94 5.23 10.84
N ASP A 197 8.29 4.16 11.37
CA ASP A 197 8.64 3.59 12.68
C ASP A 197 10.07 3.03 12.71
N SER A 198 10.57 2.44 11.62
CA SER A 198 11.97 2.01 11.53
C SER A 198 12.95 3.17 11.73
N THR A 199 12.61 4.37 11.24
CA THR A 199 13.42 5.59 11.47
C THR A 199 13.42 5.97 12.96
N ALA A 200 12.27 5.88 13.62
CA ALA A 200 12.17 6.12 15.06
C ALA A 200 13.00 5.10 15.87
N HIS A 201 12.94 3.80 15.50
CA HIS A 201 13.77 2.75 16.13
C HIS A 201 15.27 3.04 15.95
N HIS A 202 15.68 3.44 14.76
CA HIS A 202 17.07 3.77 14.46
C HIS A 202 17.55 4.98 15.26
N ALA A 203 16.76 6.04 15.34
CA ALA A 203 17.08 7.23 16.13
C ALA A 203 17.26 6.91 17.63
N VAL A 204 16.52 5.93 18.18
CA VAL A 204 16.72 5.46 19.55
C VAL A 204 18.04 4.71 19.68
N ALA A 205 18.34 3.78 18.77
CA ALA A 205 19.61 3.04 18.76
C ALA A 205 20.82 3.98 18.65
N GLU A 206 20.76 4.97 17.74
CA GLU A 206 21.84 5.96 17.57
C GLU A 206 22.10 6.78 18.85
N ARG A 207 21.03 7.26 19.54
CA ARG A 207 21.20 7.99 20.81
C ARG A 207 21.86 7.15 21.90
N ARG A 208 21.71 5.81 21.82
CA ARG A 208 22.32 4.87 22.74
C ARG A 208 23.73 4.42 22.32
N GLY A 209 24.15 4.81 21.12
CA GLY A 209 25.42 4.34 20.53
C GLY A 209 25.42 2.84 20.22
N GLU A 210 24.23 2.26 19.93
CA GLU A 210 24.04 0.82 19.70
C GLU A 210 23.76 0.56 18.22
N ARG A 211 24.21 -0.59 17.71
CA ARG A 211 23.78 -1.11 16.41
C ARG A 211 22.29 -1.43 16.44
N LEU A 212 21.59 -1.12 15.36
CA LEU A 212 20.21 -1.57 15.17
C LEU A 212 20.21 -2.86 14.34
N PRO A 213 19.78 -4.01 14.89
CA PRO A 213 19.55 -5.23 14.11
C PRO A 213 18.42 -5.02 13.12
N VAL A 214 18.63 -5.48 11.87
CA VAL A 214 17.64 -5.41 10.77
C VAL A 214 17.59 -6.73 10.05
N ALA A 215 16.38 -7.15 9.66
CA ALA A 215 16.19 -8.24 8.71
C ALA A 215 15.28 -7.78 7.58
N VAL A 216 15.61 -8.17 6.35
CA VAL A 216 14.79 -7.86 5.16
C VAL A 216 14.32 -9.17 4.54
N ALA A 217 13.01 -9.37 4.45
CA ALA A 217 12.41 -10.51 3.79
C ALA A 217 11.91 -10.09 2.39
N ILE A 218 12.20 -10.90 1.37
CA ILE A 218 11.78 -10.67 -0.01
C ILE A 218 10.95 -11.87 -0.47
N GLY A 219 9.82 -11.60 -1.14
CA GLY A 219 8.97 -12.63 -1.69
C GLY A 219 8.17 -13.39 -0.62
N CYS A 220 7.46 -12.68 0.23
CA CYS A 220 6.53 -13.25 1.20
C CYS A 220 5.15 -13.55 0.57
N ASP A 221 4.25 -14.13 1.35
CA ASP A 221 2.86 -14.25 0.93
C ASP A 221 2.23 -12.85 0.73
N PRO A 222 1.24 -12.73 -0.16
CA PRO A 222 0.73 -11.41 -0.57
C PRO A 222 0.05 -10.63 0.56
N VAL A 223 -0.53 -11.31 1.56
CA VAL A 223 -1.18 -10.62 2.69
C VAL A 223 -0.13 -9.96 3.60
N VAL A 224 1.01 -10.63 3.83
CA VAL A 224 2.13 -10.06 4.58
C VAL A 224 2.74 -8.87 3.82
N CYS A 225 2.84 -8.98 2.48
CA CYS A 225 3.29 -7.87 1.63
C CYS A 225 2.37 -6.65 1.79
N TYR A 226 1.05 -6.85 1.75
CA TYR A 226 0.10 -5.75 1.97
C TYR A 226 0.18 -5.19 3.40
N ALA A 227 0.23 -6.05 4.42
CA ALA A 227 0.30 -5.60 5.82
C ALA A 227 1.52 -4.72 6.10
N ALA A 228 2.66 -4.97 5.42
CA ALA A 228 3.87 -4.16 5.52
C ALA A 228 3.71 -2.74 4.95
N SER A 229 2.71 -2.50 4.09
CA SER A 229 2.39 -1.19 3.50
C SER A 229 1.21 -0.48 4.17
N ALA A 230 0.43 -1.19 4.98
CA ALA A 230 -0.79 -0.69 5.60
C ALA A 230 -0.50 0.41 6.63
N PRO A 231 -1.24 1.55 6.61
CA PRO A 231 -1.05 2.66 7.54
C PRO A 231 -1.68 2.35 8.91
N LEU A 232 -1.16 1.34 9.59
CA LEU A 232 -1.65 0.94 10.90
C LEU A 232 -1.26 1.96 11.98
N PRO A 233 -2.08 2.13 13.03
CA PRO A 233 -1.64 2.81 14.24
C PRO A 233 -0.39 2.14 14.82
N SER A 234 0.54 2.94 15.35
CA SER A 234 1.83 2.46 15.86
C SER A 234 1.74 1.40 16.98
N ASP A 235 0.54 1.18 17.53
CA ASP A 235 0.27 0.15 18.55
C ASP A 235 -0.28 -1.17 17.99
N ILE A 236 -0.52 -1.25 16.69
CA ILE A 236 -1.02 -2.45 16.02
C ILE A 236 0.14 -3.13 15.30
N ASP A 237 0.42 -4.38 15.67
CA ASP A 237 1.46 -5.21 15.01
C ASP A 237 0.97 -5.64 13.61
N GLU A 238 1.78 -5.44 12.59
CA GLU A 238 1.45 -5.74 11.19
C GLU A 238 1.16 -7.24 11.00
N TYR A 239 1.81 -8.12 11.77
CA TYR A 239 1.53 -9.56 11.71
C TYR A 239 0.21 -9.94 12.37
N LEU A 240 -0.24 -9.18 13.36
CA LEU A 240 -1.58 -9.32 13.90
C LEU A 240 -2.63 -8.97 12.84
N PHE A 241 -2.40 -7.89 12.11
CA PHE A 241 -3.25 -7.47 10.99
C PHE A 241 -3.20 -8.46 9.83
N ALA A 242 -2.02 -8.96 9.46
CA ALA A 242 -1.88 -10.02 8.46
C ALA A 242 -2.65 -11.29 8.87
N GLY A 243 -2.58 -11.71 10.12
CA GLY A 243 -3.37 -12.82 10.66
C GLY A 243 -4.87 -12.58 10.55
N PHE A 244 -5.33 -11.36 10.82
CA PHE A 244 -6.74 -10.97 10.65
C PHE A 244 -7.18 -11.09 9.19
N LEU A 245 -6.40 -10.57 8.25
CA LEU A 245 -6.71 -10.63 6.82
C LEU A 245 -6.73 -12.08 6.31
N ARG A 246 -5.74 -12.88 6.69
CA ARG A 246 -5.61 -14.28 6.32
C ARG A 246 -6.69 -15.19 6.94
N GLY A 247 -7.21 -14.81 8.10
CA GLY A 247 -7.99 -15.73 8.95
C GLY A 247 -7.15 -16.86 9.58
N GLU A 248 -5.81 -16.82 9.40
CA GLU A 248 -4.84 -17.78 9.90
C GLU A 248 -3.56 -17.11 10.39
N ARG A 249 -2.85 -17.75 11.31
CA ARG A 249 -1.61 -17.25 11.90
C ARG A 249 -0.46 -17.29 10.89
N VAL A 250 0.26 -16.18 10.75
CA VAL A 250 1.50 -16.15 9.98
C VAL A 250 2.57 -16.98 10.70
N GLU A 251 3.22 -17.88 9.99
CA GLU A 251 4.36 -18.64 10.52
C GLU A 251 5.64 -17.80 10.46
N MET A 252 6.30 -17.67 11.62
CA MET A 252 7.52 -16.89 11.79
C MET A 252 8.65 -17.78 12.27
N VAL A 253 9.87 -17.53 11.78
CA VAL A 253 11.10 -18.20 12.22
C VAL A 253 12.08 -17.18 12.80
N ASP A 254 12.87 -17.59 13.78
CA ASP A 254 13.97 -16.76 14.28
C ASP A 254 15.05 -16.60 13.21
N CYS A 255 15.53 -15.39 13.04
CA CYS A 255 16.74 -15.11 12.27
C CYS A 255 17.95 -15.86 12.86
N LEU A 256 18.96 -16.11 12.04
CA LEU A 256 20.14 -16.89 12.44
C LEU A 256 21.19 -16.04 13.17
N THR A 257 21.27 -14.75 12.87
CA THR A 257 22.35 -13.87 13.37
C THR A 257 21.85 -12.65 14.11
N VAL A 258 20.57 -12.26 13.92
CA VAL A 258 19.98 -11.11 14.59
C VAL A 258 18.77 -11.51 15.45
N PRO A 259 18.47 -10.79 16.56
CA PRO A 259 17.37 -11.14 17.48
C PRO A 259 15.99 -10.74 16.95
N LEU A 260 15.73 -11.08 15.69
CA LEU A 260 14.50 -10.77 14.97
C LEU A 260 13.80 -12.05 14.51
N GLN A 261 12.58 -11.91 14.04
CA GLN A 261 11.80 -12.97 13.40
C GLN A 261 11.33 -12.50 12.04
N VAL A 262 11.27 -13.43 11.09
CA VAL A 262 10.83 -13.18 9.71
C VAL A 262 9.81 -14.25 9.29
N PRO A 263 8.99 -13.99 8.24
CA PRO A 263 8.10 -15.00 7.69
C PRO A 263 8.85 -16.26 7.28
N ALA A 264 8.42 -17.40 7.79
CA ALA A 264 9.06 -18.69 7.54
C ALA A 264 9.10 -19.08 6.05
N HIS A 265 8.14 -18.58 5.28
CA HIS A 265 7.95 -18.89 3.87
C HIS A 265 8.46 -17.81 2.91
N ALA A 266 9.22 -16.83 3.38
CA ALA A 266 9.91 -15.85 2.52
C ALA A 266 10.81 -16.56 1.50
N GLN A 267 11.04 -15.94 0.36
CA GLN A 267 11.92 -16.50 -0.67
C GLN A 267 13.39 -16.26 -0.34
N VAL A 268 13.72 -15.04 0.12
CA VAL A 268 15.05 -14.62 0.53
C VAL A 268 14.94 -13.81 1.82
N VAL A 269 15.91 -13.95 2.71
CA VAL A 269 16.05 -13.13 3.93
C VAL A 269 17.49 -12.62 4.02
N LEU A 270 17.63 -11.32 4.27
CA LEU A 270 18.89 -10.64 4.52
C LEU A 270 18.92 -10.25 5.99
N GLU A 271 19.94 -10.64 6.72
CA GLU A 271 20.11 -10.35 8.14
C GLU A 271 21.38 -9.51 8.36
N GLY A 272 21.28 -8.46 9.15
CA GLY A 272 22.40 -7.57 9.39
C GLY A 272 22.09 -6.47 10.39
N TYR A 273 22.82 -5.39 10.31
CA TYR A 273 22.71 -4.27 11.25
C TYR A 273 23.04 -2.92 10.60
N LEU A 274 22.58 -1.86 11.24
CA LEU A 274 22.98 -0.48 10.97
C LEU A 274 23.97 -0.02 12.05
N GLU A 275 25.06 0.61 11.62
CA GLU A 275 25.98 1.28 12.55
C GLU A 275 25.44 2.67 12.96
N PRO A 276 25.60 3.07 14.23
CA PRO A 276 25.20 4.41 14.68
C PRO A 276 25.94 5.49 13.89
N GLY A 277 25.19 6.44 13.35
CA GLY A 277 25.74 7.60 12.64
C GLY A 277 26.26 7.34 11.24
N GLU A 278 26.34 6.09 10.78
CA GLU A 278 26.79 5.79 9.41
C GLU A 278 25.71 6.17 8.37
N ARG A 279 26.13 6.90 7.34
CA ARG A 279 25.29 7.29 6.21
C ARG A 279 26.08 7.20 4.92
N GLN A 280 25.41 6.78 3.85
CA GLN A 280 25.95 6.87 2.49
C GLN A 280 24.92 7.54 1.57
N PRO A 281 25.37 8.19 0.47
CA PRO A 281 24.47 8.75 -0.52
C PRO A 281 23.57 7.64 -1.12
N GLU A 282 22.26 7.88 -1.15
CA GLU A 282 21.23 7.04 -1.78
C GLU A 282 20.49 7.85 -2.84
N GLY A 283 20.19 7.25 -3.97
CA GLY A 283 19.53 7.88 -5.11
C GLY A 283 20.52 8.27 -6.23
N PRO A 284 20.04 8.94 -7.27
CA PRO A 284 18.64 9.25 -7.53
C PRO A 284 17.80 7.99 -7.72
N PHE A 285 16.50 8.11 -7.50
CA PHE A 285 15.55 7.00 -7.70
C PHE A 285 14.28 7.53 -8.36
N GLY A 286 13.84 6.90 -9.45
CA GLY A 286 12.57 7.20 -10.09
C GLY A 286 11.41 6.68 -9.24
N ASP A 287 10.66 7.59 -8.59
CA ASP A 287 9.67 7.24 -7.58
C ASP A 287 8.23 7.37 -8.08
N HIS A 288 7.26 6.99 -7.24
CA HIS A 288 5.82 6.94 -7.54
C HIS A 288 5.23 8.29 -7.98
N THR A 289 5.87 9.41 -7.65
CA THR A 289 5.49 10.73 -8.16
C THR A 289 5.73 10.91 -9.66
N GLY A 290 6.50 10.00 -10.29
CA GLY A 290 6.95 10.11 -11.67
C GLY A 290 8.18 10.97 -11.88
N PHE A 291 8.85 11.37 -10.79
CA PHE A 291 10.05 12.18 -10.78
C PHE A 291 11.17 11.49 -10.01
N TYR A 292 12.43 11.85 -10.31
CA TYR A 292 13.57 11.36 -9.55
C TYR A 292 13.67 12.04 -8.20
N THR A 293 13.95 11.24 -7.16
CA THR A 293 14.33 11.76 -5.85
C THR A 293 15.76 12.34 -5.90
N PRO A 294 16.08 13.33 -5.06
CA PRO A 294 17.46 13.80 -4.92
C PRO A 294 18.36 12.73 -4.30
N ILE A 295 19.67 12.93 -4.40
CA ILE A 295 20.66 12.13 -3.67
C ILE A 295 20.70 12.65 -2.24
N GLU A 296 20.44 11.79 -1.27
CA GLU A 296 20.42 12.13 0.16
C GLU A 296 21.16 11.06 0.99
N PRO A 297 21.70 11.43 2.17
CA PRO A 297 22.39 10.48 3.03
C PRO A 297 21.40 9.61 3.82
N PHE A 298 21.46 8.30 3.61
CA PHE A 298 20.65 7.32 4.35
C PHE A 298 21.52 6.30 5.09
N PRO A 299 20.95 5.61 6.13
CA PRO A 299 21.64 4.55 6.86
C PRO A 299 22.07 3.41 5.95
N VAL A 300 23.13 2.71 6.32
CA VAL A 300 23.70 1.58 5.56
C VAL A 300 23.47 0.28 6.32
N LEU A 301 22.76 -0.67 5.69
CA LEU A 301 22.59 -2.03 6.19
C LEU A 301 23.81 -2.88 5.79
N HIS A 302 24.56 -3.35 6.77
CA HIS A 302 25.62 -4.33 6.61
C HIS A 302 25.01 -5.72 6.76
N ILE A 303 25.06 -6.52 5.70
CA ILE A 303 24.47 -7.87 5.66
C ILE A 303 25.53 -8.89 6.07
N GLU A 304 25.26 -9.62 7.13
CA GLU A 304 26.13 -10.68 7.65
C GLU A 304 25.67 -12.08 7.24
N THR A 305 24.37 -12.23 6.95
CA THR A 305 23.78 -13.51 6.58
C THR A 305 22.70 -13.30 5.52
N MET A 306 22.73 -14.10 4.48
CA MET A 306 21.65 -14.24 3.51
C MET A 306 21.15 -15.67 3.54
N THR A 307 19.85 -15.84 3.75
CA THR A 307 19.22 -17.16 3.68
C THR A 307 18.14 -17.16 2.59
N MET A 308 17.89 -18.33 2.00
CA MET A 308 16.90 -18.45 0.95
C MET A 308 16.37 -19.87 0.80
N ARG A 309 15.27 -20.00 0.07
CA ARG A 309 14.77 -21.30 -0.40
C ARG A 309 15.74 -21.90 -1.43
N LYS A 310 15.68 -23.22 -1.63
CA LYS A 310 16.46 -23.88 -2.70
C LYS A 310 16.11 -23.44 -4.09
N LYS A 311 14.85 -23.03 -4.33
CA LYS A 311 14.35 -22.51 -5.61
C LYS A 311 13.58 -21.21 -5.34
N PRO A 312 14.30 -20.12 -5.03
CA PRO A 312 13.67 -18.86 -4.69
C PRO A 312 13.14 -18.18 -5.93
N ILE A 313 12.11 -17.35 -5.74
CA ILE A 313 11.58 -16.40 -6.73
C ILE A 313 11.76 -15.00 -6.15
N TYR A 314 12.45 -14.15 -6.88
CA TYR A 314 12.64 -12.76 -6.49
C TYR A 314 11.39 -11.95 -6.78
N HIS A 315 10.84 -11.29 -5.76
CA HIS A 315 9.69 -10.41 -5.90
C HIS A 315 10.14 -8.96 -5.93
N SER A 316 9.73 -8.22 -6.95
CA SER A 316 10.00 -6.80 -7.08
C SER A 316 8.78 -6.04 -7.61
N ILE A 317 8.82 -4.72 -7.52
CA ILE A 317 7.83 -3.80 -8.10
C ILE A 317 8.53 -2.72 -8.92
N ILE A 318 7.76 -2.09 -9.82
CA ILE A 318 8.16 -0.85 -10.49
C ILE A 318 7.44 0.31 -9.81
N THR A 319 8.19 1.35 -9.47
CA THR A 319 7.64 2.64 -9.04
C THR A 319 7.76 3.64 -10.17
N SER A 320 6.69 4.37 -10.46
CA SER A 320 6.69 5.48 -11.41
C SER A 320 5.36 6.22 -11.40
N LYS A 321 5.22 7.12 -12.39
CA LYS A 321 3.93 7.73 -12.70
C LYS A 321 2.83 6.65 -12.82
N PRO A 322 1.75 6.73 -12.06
CA PRO A 322 0.66 5.76 -12.09
C PRO A 322 0.04 5.52 -13.49
N PRO A 323 -0.58 4.36 -13.72
CA PRO A 323 -0.78 3.27 -12.75
C PRO A 323 0.46 2.38 -12.62
N GLN A 324 0.74 1.90 -11.39
CA GLN A 324 1.73 0.88 -11.05
C GLN A 324 1.21 0.05 -9.86
N GLU A 325 2.00 -0.86 -9.32
CA GLU A 325 1.55 -1.76 -8.22
C GLU A 325 1.25 -1.00 -6.92
N ASP A 326 1.97 0.06 -6.63
CA ASP A 326 1.75 0.95 -5.50
C ASP A 326 0.34 1.58 -5.51
N HIS A 327 -0.21 1.86 -6.70
CA HIS A 327 -1.61 2.29 -6.83
C HIS A 327 -2.59 1.20 -6.38
N GLY A 328 -2.36 -0.07 -6.74
CA GLY A 328 -3.19 -1.19 -6.28
C GLY A 328 -3.17 -1.35 -4.76
N LEU A 329 -1.99 -1.23 -4.14
CA LEU A 329 -1.84 -1.22 -2.67
C LEU A 329 -2.57 -0.03 -2.03
N GLY A 330 -2.49 1.16 -2.67
CA GLY A 330 -3.21 2.36 -2.25
C GLY A 330 -4.72 2.19 -2.30
N LYS A 331 -5.26 1.60 -3.37
CA LYS A 331 -6.69 1.29 -3.51
C LYS A 331 -7.17 0.29 -2.45
N ALA A 332 -6.40 -0.75 -2.16
CA ALA A 332 -6.72 -1.65 -1.07
C ALA A 332 -6.80 -0.91 0.28
N THR A 333 -5.83 -0.02 0.54
CA THR A 333 -5.81 0.80 1.74
C THR A 333 -7.04 1.70 1.83
N GLU A 334 -7.41 2.37 0.74
CA GLU A 334 -8.60 3.21 0.65
C GLU A 334 -9.86 2.46 1.09
N ARG A 335 -10.13 1.30 0.47
CA ARG A 335 -11.34 0.52 0.79
C ARG A 335 -11.32 -0.09 2.18
N ILE A 336 -10.19 -0.64 2.59
CA ILE A 336 -10.02 -1.33 3.89
C ILE A 336 -10.16 -0.36 5.07
N PHE A 337 -9.65 0.87 4.94
CA PHE A 337 -9.65 1.86 6.02
C PHE A 337 -10.83 2.84 5.99
N LEU A 338 -11.72 2.79 4.98
CA LEU A 338 -12.93 3.62 4.93
C LEU A 338 -13.79 3.54 6.22
N PRO A 339 -14.06 2.37 6.82
CA PRO A 339 -14.83 2.30 8.07
C PRO A 339 -14.18 3.04 9.24
N LEU A 340 -12.84 3.02 9.34
CA LEU A 340 -12.11 3.78 10.35
C LEU A 340 -12.21 5.28 10.10
N LEU A 341 -12.11 5.71 8.86
CA LEU A 341 -12.30 7.11 8.47
C LEU A 341 -13.72 7.59 8.80
N ARG A 342 -14.73 6.77 8.51
CA ARG A 342 -16.15 7.04 8.86
C ARG A 342 -16.38 7.10 10.38
N MET A 343 -15.62 6.36 11.16
CA MET A 343 -15.69 6.45 12.62
C MET A 343 -15.16 7.78 13.13
N LEU A 344 -14.08 8.30 12.54
CA LEU A 344 -13.51 9.61 12.88
C LEU A 344 -14.34 10.77 12.30
N ILE A 345 -14.88 10.60 11.10
CA ILE A 345 -15.63 11.62 10.36
C ILE A 345 -16.93 10.98 9.83
N PRO A 346 -17.99 10.89 10.68
CA PRO A 346 -19.21 10.12 10.36
C PRO A 346 -20.02 10.65 9.16
N ASP A 347 -19.73 11.86 8.73
CA ASP A 347 -20.42 12.49 7.60
C ASP A 347 -19.88 12.04 6.23
N ILE A 348 -18.73 11.35 6.20
CA ILE A 348 -18.16 10.77 4.98
C ILE A 348 -18.98 9.55 4.55
N VAL A 349 -19.45 9.59 3.31
CA VAL A 349 -20.15 8.47 2.66
C VAL A 349 -19.16 7.56 1.93
N ASP A 350 -18.27 8.18 1.14
CA ASP A 350 -17.22 7.49 0.43
C ASP A 350 -16.05 8.42 0.13
N TYR A 351 -14.90 7.87 -0.25
CA TYR A 351 -13.77 8.63 -0.73
C TYR A 351 -12.95 7.85 -1.73
N ASP A 352 -12.20 8.57 -2.54
CA ASP A 352 -11.29 8.05 -3.54
C ASP A 352 -9.95 8.80 -3.51
N MET A 353 -8.87 8.05 -3.69
CA MET A 353 -7.52 8.59 -3.90
C MET A 353 -7.11 8.31 -5.35
N PRO A 354 -7.36 9.25 -6.29
CA PRO A 354 -7.16 9.01 -7.72
C PRO A 354 -5.72 8.64 -8.06
N ALA A 355 -5.55 7.72 -9.02
CA ALA A 355 -4.23 7.38 -9.54
C ALA A 355 -3.46 8.64 -10.02
N ALA A 356 -4.14 9.56 -10.70
CA ALA A 356 -3.56 10.83 -11.16
C ALA A 356 -3.08 11.74 -10.01
N GLY A 357 -3.62 11.56 -8.80
CA GLY A 357 -3.18 12.21 -7.57
C GLY A 357 -2.07 11.46 -6.84
N VAL A 358 -1.44 10.47 -7.48
CA VAL A 358 -0.42 9.58 -6.89
C VAL A 358 -0.83 9.07 -5.51
N PHE A 359 -2.10 8.65 -5.39
CA PHE A 359 -2.81 8.11 -4.23
C PHE A 359 -2.70 8.89 -2.91
N HIS A 360 -2.00 10.01 -2.84
CA HIS A 360 -1.95 10.85 -1.64
C HIS A 360 -2.05 12.35 -1.92
N ASN A 361 -1.73 12.85 -3.12
CA ASN A 361 -1.81 14.28 -3.42
C ASN A 361 -3.25 14.78 -3.61
N CYS A 362 -4.20 13.89 -3.93
CA CYS A 362 -5.60 14.22 -4.11
C CYS A 362 -6.50 13.25 -3.37
N VAL A 363 -7.51 13.78 -2.71
CA VAL A 363 -8.62 13.00 -2.14
C VAL A 363 -9.93 13.61 -2.62
N ILE A 364 -10.78 12.79 -3.20
CA ILE A 364 -12.17 13.11 -3.52
C ILE A 364 -13.02 12.50 -2.41
N VAL A 365 -13.96 13.24 -1.84
CA VAL A 365 -14.79 12.75 -0.75
C VAL A 365 -16.24 13.13 -0.90
N ALA A 366 -17.13 12.14 -0.85
CA ALA A 366 -18.59 12.32 -0.83
C ALA A 366 -19.08 12.45 0.61
N ILE A 367 -19.91 13.46 0.89
CA ILE A 367 -20.42 13.73 2.23
C ILE A 367 -21.95 13.94 2.26
N LYS A 368 -22.55 13.65 3.42
CA LYS A 368 -23.89 14.09 3.79
C LYS A 368 -23.85 15.52 4.27
N LYS A 369 -23.94 16.48 3.34
CA LYS A 369 -23.92 17.90 3.72
C LYS A 369 -25.19 18.27 4.50
N ARG A 370 -25.03 18.90 5.67
CA ARG A 370 -26.16 19.22 6.58
C ARG A 370 -26.24 20.69 7.00
N TYR A 371 -25.15 21.44 6.89
CA TYR A 371 -25.07 22.82 7.36
C TYR A 371 -24.01 23.62 6.59
N PRO A 372 -24.03 24.96 6.70
CA PRO A 372 -23.05 25.84 6.06
C PRO A 372 -21.61 25.48 6.46
N LYS A 373 -20.68 25.52 5.50
CA LYS A 373 -19.25 25.25 5.72
C LYS A 373 -18.93 23.82 6.18
N HIS A 374 -19.87 22.88 6.01
CA HIS A 374 -19.65 21.49 6.38
C HIS A 374 -18.48 20.86 5.58
N ALA A 375 -18.38 21.15 4.28
CA ALA A 375 -17.25 20.71 3.45
C ALA A 375 -15.89 21.16 4.01
N GLN A 376 -15.79 22.39 4.49
CA GLN A 376 -14.55 22.93 5.08
C GLN A 376 -14.18 22.21 6.39
N LYS A 377 -15.17 21.82 7.23
CA LYS A 377 -14.92 20.98 8.39
C LYS A 377 -14.30 19.65 7.98
N ILE A 378 -14.84 19.01 6.93
CA ILE A 378 -14.33 17.73 6.42
C ILE A 378 -12.89 17.87 5.91
N MET A 379 -12.60 18.90 5.12
CA MET A 379 -11.24 19.20 4.65
C MET A 379 -10.24 19.32 5.80
N ASN A 380 -10.58 20.12 6.82
CA ASN A 380 -9.72 20.29 8.00
C ASN A 380 -9.56 18.99 8.80
N ALA A 381 -10.60 18.17 8.89
CA ALA A 381 -10.53 16.88 9.58
C ALA A 381 -9.62 15.88 8.83
N ILE A 382 -9.68 15.84 7.50
CA ILE A 382 -8.80 15.03 6.65
C ILE A 382 -7.35 15.50 6.80
N TRP A 383 -7.07 16.80 6.71
CA TRP A 383 -5.72 17.35 6.90
C TRP A 383 -5.19 17.19 8.32
N GLY A 384 -6.03 16.92 9.31
CA GLY A 384 -5.64 16.56 10.67
C GLY A 384 -5.46 15.06 10.93
N ALA A 385 -5.72 14.19 9.94
CA ALA A 385 -5.78 12.76 10.12
C ALA A 385 -4.51 12.06 9.60
N HIS A 386 -3.58 11.71 10.51
CA HIS A 386 -2.39 10.88 10.24
C HIS A 386 -1.72 11.17 8.87
N LEU A 387 -1.50 10.16 8.02
CA LEU A 387 -0.88 10.33 6.70
C LEU A 387 -1.74 11.12 5.69
N MET A 388 -3.06 11.23 5.89
CA MET A 388 -3.91 12.10 5.07
C MET A 388 -3.57 13.58 5.27
N SER A 389 -2.83 13.92 6.32
CA SER A 389 -2.27 15.27 6.50
C SER A 389 -1.36 15.71 5.36
N LEU A 390 -0.82 14.79 4.57
CA LEU A 390 0.06 15.08 3.43
C LEU A 390 -0.73 15.43 2.15
N THR A 391 -2.06 15.20 2.11
CA THR A 391 -2.90 15.47 0.93
C THR A 391 -2.87 16.96 0.55
N LYS A 392 -2.63 17.24 -0.73
CA LYS A 392 -2.55 18.61 -1.26
C LYS A 392 -3.88 19.15 -1.74
N LEU A 393 -4.68 18.32 -2.41
CA LEU A 393 -5.99 18.68 -2.95
C LEU A 393 -7.08 17.82 -2.32
N ILE A 394 -8.14 18.46 -1.82
CA ILE A 394 -9.36 17.78 -1.40
C ILE A 394 -10.52 18.32 -2.19
N VAL A 395 -11.26 17.44 -2.87
CA VAL A 395 -12.52 17.79 -3.55
C VAL A 395 -13.67 17.16 -2.77
N VAL A 396 -14.59 17.99 -2.29
CA VAL A 396 -15.75 17.53 -1.53
C VAL A 396 -16.98 17.60 -2.41
N VAL A 397 -17.71 16.50 -2.57
CA VAL A 397 -18.94 16.37 -3.34
C VAL A 397 -20.10 15.90 -2.46
N ASP A 398 -21.33 15.97 -2.97
CA ASP A 398 -22.52 15.44 -2.29
C ASP A 398 -22.54 13.91 -2.29
N GLU A 399 -23.33 13.33 -1.37
CA GLU A 399 -23.45 11.87 -1.17
C GLU A 399 -23.98 11.08 -2.38
N ASP A 400 -24.60 11.75 -3.35
CA ASP A 400 -25.14 11.16 -4.59
C ASP A 400 -24.14 11.18 -5.76
N CYS A 401 -22.94 11.72 -5.56
CA CYS A 401 -21.87 11.70 -6.55
C CYS A 401 -20.99 10.45 -6.33
N ASP A 402 -20.79 9.67 -7.39
CA ASP A 402 -19.82 8.58 -7.37
C ASP A 402 -18.40 9.17 -7.42
N VAL A 403 -17.65 9.02 -6.33
CA VAL A 403 -16.27 9.54 -6.22
C VAL A 403 -15.27 8.83 -7.13
N HIS A 404 -15.64 7.65 -7.65
CA HIS A 404 -14.83 6.87 -8.58
C HIS A 404 -15.12 7.22 -10.06
N ASP A 405 -16.22 7.93 -10.34
CA ASP A 405 -16.48 8.52 -11.65
C ASP A 405 -15.88 9.92 -11.75
N TYR A 406 -14.64 9.99 -12.24
CA TYR A 406 -13.94 11.28 -12.34
C TYR A 406 -14.58 12.27 -13.32
N ALA A 407 -15.37 11.81 -14.28
CA ALA A 407 -16.11 12.69 -15.17
C ALA A 407 -17.27 13.36 -14.42
N GLU A 408 -18.00 12.60 -13.59
CA GLU A 408 -19.04 13.13 -12.71
C GLU A 408 -18.46 14.09 -11.67
N VAL A 409 -17.35 13.71 -11.01
CA VAL A 409 -16.66 14.60 -10.05
C VAL A 409 -16.22 15.91 -10.72
N ALA A 410 -15.63 15.83 -11.91
CA ALA A 410 -15.24 17.02 -12.67
C ALA A 410 -16.44 17.88 -13.06
N PHE A 411 -17.55 17.27 -13.50
CA PHE A 411 -18.79 17.96 -13.78
C PHE A 411 -19.29 18.77 -12.57
N ARG A 412 -19.32 18.14 -11.37
CA ARG A 412 -19.68 18.81 -10.11
C ARG A 412 -18.70 19.91 -9.76
N ALA A 413 -17.40 19.66 -9.84
CA ALA A 413 -16.37 20.63 -9.50
C ALA A 413 -16.38 21.85 -10.44
N PHE A 414 -16.66 21.68 -11.73
CA PHE A 414 -16.72 22.78 -12.68
C PHE A 414 -18.06 23.54 -12.62
N GLY A 415 -19.16 22.84 -12.31
CA GLY A 415 -20.51 23.45 -12.33
C GLY A 415 -20.95 24.07 -11.02
N ASN A 416 -20.56 23.51 -9.88
CA ASN A 416 -21.08 23.88 -8.56
C ASN A 416 -20.20 24.88 -7.79
N VAL A 417 -18.96 25.10 -8.25
CA VAL A 417 -17.95 25.88 -7.52
C VAL A 417 -17.95 27.35 -7.97
N ASP A 418 -18.08 28.21 -6.99
CA ASP A 418 -17.72 29.63 -7.09
C ASP A 418 -16.37 29.81 -6.39
N TYR A 419 -15.35 30.14 -7.17
CA TYR A 419 -13.96 30.13 -6.69
C TYR A 419 -13.67 31.15 -5.60
N ASP A 420 -14.45 32.23 -5.47
CA ASP A 420 -14.32 33.19 -4.37
C ASP A 420 -14.90 32.68 -3.05
N ARG A 421 -15.89 31.79 -3.12
CA ARG A 421 -16.65 31.30 -1.97
C ARG A 421 -16.20 29.88 -1.52
N ASP A 422 -15.89 29.02 -2.48
CA ASP A 422 -15.85 27.57 -2.30
C ASP A 422 -14.43 26.99 -2.24
N LEU A 423 -13.42 27.84 -2.37
CA LEU A 423 -12.02 27.44 -2.15
C LEU A 423 -11.60 27.66 -0.70
N LEU A 424 -10.85 26.69 -0.18
CA LEU A 424 -10.12 26.80 1.08
C LEU A 424 -8.63 26.60 0.79
N LEU A 425 -7.84 27.66 0.89
CA LEU A 425 -6.39 27.62 0.72
C LEU A 425 -5.73 27.64 2.08
N VAL A 426 -4.86 26.69 2.35
CA VAL A 426 -4.09 26.57 3.60
C VAL A 426 -2.63 26.21 3.32
N GLN A 427 -1.80 26.30 4.32
CA GLN A 427 -0.43 25.76 4.30
C GLN A 427 -0.33 24.65 5.32
N GLY A 428 0.47 23.62 5.00
CA GLY A 428 0.62 22.50 5.90
C GLY A 428 1.65 21.47 5.42
N PRO A 429 1.78 20.35 6.14
CA PRO A 429 2.69 19.29 5.77
C PRO A 429 2.37 18.74 4.37
N VAL A 430 3.41 18.50 3.58
CA VAL A 430 3.36 17.82 2.29
C VAL A 430 4.33 16.64 2.30
N ASP A 431 4.16 15.72 1.37
CA ASP A 431 5.03 14.57 1.26
C ASP A 431 6.49 14.97 1.01
N HIS A 432 7.43 14.18 1.52
CA HIS A 432 8.87 14.39 1.29
C HIS A 432 9.24 14.47 -0.20
N LEU A 433 8.51 13.75 -1.04
CA LEU A 433 8.73 13.68 -2.48
C LEU A 433 7.96 14.76 -3.26
N ASP A 434 7.33 15.71 -2.58
CA ASP A 434 6.66 16.82 -3.25
C ASP A 434 7.69 17.80 -3.85
N HIS A 435 7.82 17.73 -5.17
CA HIS A 435 8.73 18.56 -5.94
C HIS A 435 8.21 19.99 -6.25
N ALA A 436 6.92 20.26 -5.97
CA ALA A 436 6.27 21.52 -6.32
C ALA A 436 6.40 22.59 -5.22
N SER A 437 6.63 22.18 -3.97
CA SER A 437 6.76 23.11 -2.84
C SER A 437 8.13 23.75 -2.78
N TYR A 438 8.18 25.02 -2.39
CA TYR A 438 9.45 25.74 -2.20
C TYR A 438 10.24 25.26 -0.97
N GLN A 439 9.54 24.69 0.01
CA GLN A 439 10.14 24.12 1.21
C GLN A 439 9.86 22.64 1.27
N GLN A 440 10.86 21.86 1.63
CA GLN A 440 10.70 20.45 1.89
C GLN A 440 9.74 20.25 3.09
N PHE A 441 8.84 19.29 2.99
CA PHE A 441 7.82 18.93 4.01
C PHE A 441 6.73 19.98 4.29
N TRP A 442 6.73 21.15 3.64
CA TRP A 442 5.75 22.20 3.89
C TRP A 442 5.34 22.93 2.61
N GLY A 443 4.04 23.03 2.35
CA GLY A 443 3.54 23.63 1.13
C GLY A 443 2.10 24.08 1.18
N GLY A 444 1.64 24.65 0.06
CA GLY A 444 0.26 25.08 -0.15
C GLY A 444 -0.67 23.89 -0.41
N LYS A 445 -1.90 24.00 0.10
CA LYS A 445 -2.96 23.01 -0.07
C LYS A 445 -4.24 23.70 -0.46
N ALA A 446 -5.10 23.00 -1.22
CA ALA A 446 -6.40 23.51 -1.65
C ALA A 446 -7.51 22.51 -1.31
N GLY A 447 -8.63 23.03 -0.84
CA GLY A 447 -9.89 22.31 -0.71
C GLY A 447 -10.95 22.96 -1.59
N ILE A 448 -11.73 22.16 -2.32
CA ILE A 448 -12.80 22.58 -3.22
C ILE A 448 -14.13 22.05 -2.68
N ASP A 449 -15.05 22.95 -2.30
CA ASP A 449 -16.42 22.61 -1.94
C ASP A 449 -17.30 22.57 -3.21
N ALA A 450 -17.34 21.39 -3.85
CA ALA A 450 -18.17 21.14 -5.03
C ALA A 450 -19.60 20.65 -4.69
N THR A 451 -20.01 20.74 -3.42
CA THR A 451 -21.35 20.37 -2.98
C THR A 451 -22.39 21.40 -3.41
N ARG A 452 -23.67 21.01 -3.46
CA ARG A 452 -24.82 21.94 -3.62
C ARG A 452 -24.85 22.95 -2.48
N LYS A 453 -25.29 24.18 -2.77
CA LYS A 453 -25.32 25.22 -1.74
C LYS A 453 -26.70 25.29 -1.06
N LEU A 454 -26.64 25.35 0.26
CA LEU A 454 -27.84 25.51 1.08
C LEU A 454 -28.29 26.98 1.11
N PRO A 455 -29.60 27.27 1.25
CA PRO A 455 -30.08 28.64 1.43
C PRO A 455 -29.43 29.37 2.61
N SER A 456 -29.10 28.61 3.68
CA SER A 456 -28.38 29.08 4.89
C SER A 456 -26.93 29.50 4.66
N GLU A 457 -26.37 29.23 3.47
CA GLU A 457 -25.02 29.68 3.06
C GLU A 457 -25.01 31.03 2.36
N GLY A 458 -26.13 31.75 2.40
CA GLY A 458 -26.29 33.02 1.70
C GLY A 458 -26.64 32.87 0.20
N TYR A 459 -26.92 31.65 -0.23
CA TYR A 459 -27.33 31.36 -1.61
C TYR A 459 -28.81 31.70 -1.79
N SER A 460 -29.11 32.94 -2.28
CA SER A 460 -30.45 33.45 -2.41
C SER A 460 -31.22 32.91 -3.62
N ARG A 461 -30.52 32.36 -4.62
CA ARG A 461 -31.10 31.67 -5.77
C ARG A 461 -31.47 30.24 -5.36
N GLY A 462 -32.61 29.72 -5.84
CA GLY A 462 -32.91 28.30 -5.70
C GLY A 462 -31.83 27.45 -6.41
N TRP A 463 -31.30 26.43 -5.75
CA TRP A 463 -30.39 25.49 -6.44
C TRP A 463 -31.19 24.76 -7.53
N PRO A 464 -30.75 24.75 -8.79
CA PRO A 464 -31.49 24.12 -9.86
C PRO A 464 -31.59 22.60 -9.63
N ALA A 465 -32.75 22.06 -10.04
CA ALA A 465 -32.88 20.61 -10.07
C ALA A 465 -32.05 20.04 -11.20
N GLU A 466 -31.39 18.93 -10.91
CA GLU A 466 -30.66 18.17 -11.91
C GLU A 466 -31.62 17.41 -12.81
N MET A 467 -31.37 17.41 -14.13
CA MET A 467 -32.20 16.70 -15.10
C MET A 467 -31.96 15.19 -14.95
N ALA A 468 -33.03 14.47 -14.65
CA ALA A 468 -33.02 13.02 -14.61
C ALA A 468 -34.27 12.47 -15.29
N MET A 469 -34.14 11.31 -15.92
CA MET A 469 -35.29 10.61 -16.46
C MET A 469 -36.11 9.98 -15.34
N SER A 470 -37.44 9.88 -15.50
CA SER A 470 -38.25 9.22 -14.48
C SER A 470 -37.93 7.74 -14.38
N SER A 471 -38.09 7.17 -13.17
CA SER A 471 -37.83 5.75 -12.90
C SER A 471 -38.66 4.84 -13.80
N GLU A 472 -39.88 5.22 -14.15
CA GLU A 472 -40.77 4.45 -15.03
C GLU A 472 -40.22 4.38 -16.46
N VAL A 473 -39.65 5.50 -16.97
CA VAL A 473 -39.05 5.52 -18.30
C VAL A 473 -37.72 4.75 -18.31
N VAL A 474 -36.90 4.88 -17.27
CA VAL A 474 -35.67 4.09 -17.13
C VAL A 474 -36.02 2.59 -17.16
N ALA A 475 -36.94 2.13 -16.33
CA ALA A 475 -37.35 0.73 -16.28
C ALA A 475 -37.96 0.24 -17.60
N LEU A 476 -38.70 1.10 -18.31
CA LEU A 476 -39.22 0.75 -19.63
C LEU A 476 -38.11 0.55 -20.66
N VAL A 477 -37.11 1.47 -20.66
CA VAL A 477 -35.98 1.40 -21.58
C VAL A 477 -35.12 0.18 -21.27
N ASP A 478 -34.84 -0.11 -19.99
CA ASP A 478 -34.09 -1.29 -19.56
C ASP A 478 -34.75 -2.59 -20.04
N LYS A 479 -36.07 -2.69 -19.85
CA LYS A 479 -36.84 -3.85 -20.32
C LYS A 479 -36.78 -4.06 -21.83
N ARG A 480 -36.69 -2.95 -22.58
CA ARG A 480 -36.72 -2.96 -24.03
C ARG A 480 -35.37 -2.80 -24.69
N TRP A 481 -34.27 -2.71 -23.90
CA TRP A 481 -32.94 -2.39 -24.40
C TRP A 481 -32.52 -3.21 -25.62
N LYS A 482 -32.76 -4.53 -25.56
CA LYS A 482 -32.46 -5.45 -26.68
C LYS A 482 -33.31 -5.20 -27.93
N GLU A 483 -34.50 -4.60 -27.79
CA GLU A 483 -35.38 -4.34 -28.93
C GLU A 483 -34.88 -3.13 -29.77
N TYR A 484 -34.05 -2.24 -29.17
CA TYR A 484 -33.50 -1.08 -29.88
C TYR A 484 -32.34 -1.45 -30.82
N GLY A 485 -31.74 -2.62 -30.70
CA GLY A 485 -30.70 -3.09 -31.60
C GLY A 485 -29.35 -2.38 -31.46
N ILE A 486 -29.10 -1.77 -30.29
CA ILE A 486 -27.87 -1.09 -29.90
C ILE A 486 -27.15 -1.83 -28.81
#